data_79cbf64e1904a0868defc297318f7bf7
#
_entry.id   79cbf64e1904a0868defc297318f7bf7
#
_cell.length_a   1.000
_cell.length_b   1.000
_cell.length_c   1.000
_cell.angle_alpha   90.00
_cell.angle_beta   90.00
_cell.angle_gamma   90.00
#
_symmetry.space_group_name_H-M   'P 1'
#
loop_
_entity.id
_entity.type
_entity.pdbx_description
1 polymer ?
#
loop_
_entity_poly.entity_id
_entity_poly.type
_entity_poly.pdbx_seq_one_letter_code
_entity_poly.pdbx_strand_id
1 'polypeptide(L)'
;KNEIYYCVINNKLLIDIGMLTFNNESPTLISDFNNLFEELVTKYKPSTLSFKVPLNISKLYQYRYMYYPLGVLILVCENHDITCIERSSSWINSKNGYKIEEVKRVFQTQKFNEKSIQSVVLAYFD
;
A
#
# COMPACT_ATOMS: atom_id res chain seq x y z
N LYS A 1 4.16 3.54 -17.12
CA LYS A 1 4.40 3.94 -15.75
C LYS A 1 3.51 3.17 -14.81
N ASN A 2 4.07 2.80 -13.69
CA ASN A 2 3.35 2.06 -12.67
C ASN A 2 3.14 2.91 -11.42
N GLU A 3 2.12 2.54 -10.66
CA GLU A 3 1.65 3.35 -9.54
C GLU A 3 1.44 2.49 -8.30
N ILE A 4 1.82 3.04 -7.15
CA ILE A 4 1.56 2.42 -5.85
C ILE A 4 0.73 3.43 -5.05
N TYR A 5 -0.45 3.01 -4.64
CA TYR A 5 -1.35 3.85 -3.86
C TYR A 5 -1.13 3.62 -2.37
N TYR A 6 -1.15 4.70 -1.59
CA TYR A 6 -0.95 4.62 -0.15
C TYR A 6 -1.93 5.51 0.59
N CYS A 7 -2.13 5.19 1.86
CA CYS A 7 -2.95 5.96 2.78
C CYS A 7 -2.31 5.95 4.15
N VAL A 8 -2.32 7.10 4.82
CA VAL A 8 -1.81 7.25 6.18
C VAL A 8 -2.96 7.67 7.09
N ILE A 9 -3.19 6.88 8.13
CA ILE A 9 -4.23 7.14 9.14
C ILE A 9 -3.57 7.13 10.51
N ASN A 10 -3.93 8.09 11.34
CA ASN A 10 -3.49 8.15 12.73
C ASN A 10 -4.70 8.45 13.62
N ASN A 11 -4.95 7.59 14.61
CA ASN A 11 -6.09 7.73 15.52
C ASN A 11 -7.41 7.87 14.78
N LYS A 12 -7.61 7.05 13.75
CA LYS A 12 -8.81 7.04 12.89
C LYS A 12 -9.00 8.32 12.06
N LEU A 13 -7.99 9.18 12.03
CA LEU A 13 -8.01 10.39 11.20
C LEU A 13 -7.16 10.19 9.94
N LEU A 14 -7.71 10.59 8.81
CA LEU A 14 -7.00 10.53 7.54
C LEU A 14 -5.93 11.63 7.50
N ILE A 15 -4.67 11.22 7.48
CA ILE A 15 -3.54 12.16 7.46
C ILE A 15 -3.12 12.47 6.03
N ASP A 16 -3.02 11.45 5.19
CA ASP A 16 -2.60 11.61 3.82
C ASP A 16 -3.08 10.45 2.98
N ILE A 17 -3.31 10.72 1.71
CA ILE A 17 -3.61 9.72 0.71
C ILE A 17 -2.87 10.12 -0.55
N GLY A 18 -2.15 9.19 -1.15
CA GLY A 18 -1.30 9.55 -2.28
C GLY A 18 -0.94 8.37 -3.15
N MET A 19 -0.02 8.65 -4.04
CA MET A 19 0.40 7.71 -5.06
C MET A 19 1.88 7.90 -5.33
N LEU A 20 2.61 6.78 -5.34
CA LEU A 20 4.00 6.74 -5.75
C LEU A 20 4.05 6.25 -7.19
N THR A 21 4.89 6.86 -8.01
CA THR A 21 5.07 6.43 -9.39
C THR A 21 6.49 5.91 -9.59
N PHE A 22 6.61 4.92 -10.46
CA PHE A 22 7.91 4.37 -10.82
C PHE A 22 7.91 3.89 -12.25
N ASN A 23 9.12 3.71 -12.80
CA ASN A 23 9.31 3.16 -14.13
C ASN A 23 9.78 1.71 -14.00
N ASN A 24 8.94 0.75 -14.38
CA ASN A 24 9.25 -0.67 -14.23
C ASN A 24 10.39 -1.13 -15.14
N GLU A 25 10.84 -0.29 -16.07
CA GLU A 25 11.98 -0.58 -16.94
C GLU A 25 13.28 0.04 -16.43
N SER A 26 13.24 0.73 -15.28
CA SER A 26 14.42 1.35 -14.71
C SER A 26 15.51 0.31 -14.42
N PRO A 27 16.77 0.57 -14.79
CA PRO A 27 17.87 -0.34 -14.48
C PRO A 27 18.22 -0.39 -12.99
N THR A 28 17.70 0.57 -12.19
CA THR A 28 17.89 0.64 -10.76
C THR A 28 16.57 0.49 -10.01
N LEU A 29 15.69 -0.38 -10.51
CA LEU A 29 14.32 -0.49 -10.00
C LEU A 29 14.26 -0.78 -8.50
N ILE A 30 15.10 -1.69 -8.01
CA ILE A 30 15.12 -2.05 -6.57
C ILE A 30 15.54 -0.85 -5.72
N SER A 31 16.56 -0.13 -6.15
CA SER A 31 17.00 1.10 -5.46
C SER A 31 15.92 2.17 -5.50
N ASP A 32 15.22 2.29 -6.63
CA ASP A 32 14.12 3.24 -6.77
C ASP A 32 13.01 2.95 -5.75
N PHE A 33 12.61 1.68 -5.61
CA PHE A 33 11.63 1.29 -4.60
C PHE A 33 12.12 1.59 -3.19
N ASN A 34 13.37 1.26 -2.91
CA ASN A 34 13.95 1.52 -1.60
C ASN A 34 13.88 3.01 -1.25
N ASN A 35 14.25 3.86 -2.19
CA ASN A 35 14.25 5.31 -1.98
C ASN A 35 12.83 5.84 -1.73
N LEU A 36 11.85 5.36 -2.52
CA LEU A 36 10.46 5.77 -2.36
C LEU A 36 9.91 5.37 -0.99
N PHE A 37 10.14 4.13 -0.57
CA PHE A 37 9.61 3.62 0.70
C PHE A 37 10.34 4.21 1.91
N GLU A 38 11.67 4.40 1.82
CA GLU A 38 12.44 5.06 2.87
C GLU A 38 11.94 6.48 3.11
N GLU A 39 11.69 7.23 2.04
CA GLU A 39 11.17 8.59 2.13
C GLU A 39 9.79 8.60 2.81
N LEU A 40 8.93 7.67 2.44
CA LEU A 40 7.58 7.58 2.98
C LEU A 40 7.58 7.24 4.48
N VAL A 41 8.35 6.22 4.89
CA VAL A 41 8.38 5.81 6.30
C VAL A 41 9.12 6.81 7.18
N THR A 42 10.10 7.51 6.62
CA THR A 42 10.79 8.58 7.33
C THR A 42 9.87 9.76 7.60
N LYS A 43 9.03 10.09 6.62
CA LYS A 43 8.08 11.20 6.73
C LYS A 43 6.98 10.92 7.76
N TYR A 44 6.39 9.74 7.73
CA TYR A 44 5.20 9.44 8.55
C TYR A 44 5.50 8.62 9.80
N LYS A 45 6.62 7.94 9.86
CA LYS A 45 7.05 7.12 11.00
C LYS A 45 5.94 6.20 11.53
N PRO A 46 5.36 5.35 10.65
CA PRO A 46 4.28 4.48 11.07
C PRO A 46 4.77 3.40 12.03
N SER A 47 3.91 2.95 12.94
CA SER A 47 4.18 1.78 13.76
C SER A 47 3.81 0.49 13.05
N THR A 48 2.82 0.55 12.17
CA THR A 48 2.31 -0.58 11.41
C THR A 48 2.15 -0.19 9.94
N LEU A 49 2.49 -1.09 9.05
CA LEU A 49 2.30 -0.90 7.62
C LEU A 49 1.68 -2.17 7.05
N SER A 50 0.54 -2.04 6.40
CA SER A 50 -0.10 -3.18 5.74
C SER A 50 -0.12 -2.99 4.24
N PHE A 51 -0.04 -4.08 3.51
CA PHE A 51 -0.05 -4.04 2.05
C PHE A 51 -0.83 -5.22 1.47
N LYS A 52 -1.34 -4.99 0.27
CA LYS A 52 -2.08 -6.01 -0.47
C LYS A 52 -1.11 -6.88 -1.26
N VAL A 53 -1.22 -8.20 -1.09
CA VAL A 53 -0.44 -9.16 -1.86
C VAL A 53 -1.18 -9.41 -3.18
N PRO A 54 -0.51 -9.25 -4.34
CA PRO A 54 -1.14 -9.55 -5.62
C PRO A 54 -1.39 -11.05 -5.78
N LEU A 55 -2.51 -11.39 -6.40
CA LEU A 55 -2.88 -12.76 -6.71
C LEU A 55 -2.65 -13.02 -8.20
N ASN A 56 -2.36 -14.27 -8.55
CA ASN A 56 -2.37 -14.76 -9.93
C ASN A 56 -1.45 -13.98 -10.90
N ILE A 57 -0.17 -13.97 -10.60
CA ILE A 57 0.81 -13.46 -11.56
C ILE A 57 1.11 -14.57 -12.57
N SER A 58 0.73 -14.35 -13.82
CA SER A 58 0.89 -15.34 -14.88
C SER A 58 2.09 -15.06 -15.80
N LYS A 59 2.58 -13.82 -15.80
CA LYS A 59 3.65 -13.41 -16.72
C LYS A 59 4.90 -12.98 -15.95
N LEU A 60 6.05 -13.39 -16.44
CA LEU A 60 7.32 -13.16 -15.77
C LEU A 60 7.63 -11.68 -15.53
N TYR A 61 7.32 -10.81 -16.52
CA TYR A 61 7.60 -9.39 -16.37
C TYR A 61 6.81 -8.70 -15.24
N GLN A 62 5.68 -9.32 -14.82
CA GLN A 62 4.85 -8.76 -13.75
C GLN A 62 5.55 -8.79 -12.40
N TYR A 63 6.51 -9.71 -12.20
CA TYR A 63 7.26 -9.78 -10.95
C TYR A 63 8.01 -8.48 -10.65
N ARG A 64 8.48 -7.79 -11.69
CA ARG A 64 9.27 -6.57 -11.52
C ARG A 64 8.47 -5.46 -10.84
N TYR A 65 7.18 -5.33 -11.13
CA TYR A 65 6.38 -4.24 -10.59
C TYR A 65 5.30 -4.68 -9.61
N MET A 66 5.11 -5.97 -9.44
CA MET A 66 4.10 -6.49 -8.50
C MET A 66 4.71 -7.15 -7.26
N TYR A 67 5.79 -7.90 -7.41
CA TYR A 67 6.42 -8.59 -6.27
C TYR A 67 7.69 -7.94 -5.77
N TYR A 68 8.54 -7.43 -6.65
CA TYR A 68 9.79 -6.82 -6.21
C TYR A 68 9.58 -5.67 -5.22
N PRO A 69 8.59 -4.77 -5.41
CA PRO A 69 8.37 -3.72 -4.41
C PRO A 69 7.98 -4.28 -3.04
N LEU A 70 7.28 -5.41 -2.99
CA LEU A 70 6.88 -6.00 -1.71
C LEU A 70 8.09 -6.47 -0.89
N GLY A 71 9.06 -7.11 -1.54
CA GLY A 71 10.28 -7.52 -0.86
C GLY A 71 11.07 -6.33 -0.31
N VAL A 72 11.18 -5.27 -1.10
CA VAL A 72 11.85 -4.04 -0.67
C VAL A 72 11.10 -3.38 0.49
N LEU A 73 9.78 -3.34 0.40
CA LEU A 73 8.94 -2.77 1.46
C LEU A 73 9.12 -3.52 2.78
N ILE A 74 9.14 -4.84 2.73
CA ILE A 74 9.36 -5.69 3.91
C ILE A 74 10.72 -5.37 4.54
N LEU A 75 11.76 -5.24 3.72
CA LEU A 75 13.09 -4.89 4.21
C LEU A 75 13.11 -3.52 4.86
N VAL A 76 12.48 -2.54 4.26
CA VAL A 76 12.39 -1.19 4.84
C VAL A 76 11.68 -1.25 6.19
N CYS A 77 10.59 -1.99 6.30
CA CYS A 77 9.88 -2.16 7.56
C CYS A 77 10.77 -2.82 8.63
N GLU A 78 11.53 -3.85 8.26
CA GLU A 78 12.45 -4.51 9.18
C GLU A 78 13.52 -3.54 9.69
N ASN A 79 14.08 -2.73 8.80
CA ASN A 79 15.12 -1.77 9.16
C ASN A 79 14.63 -0.64 10.06
N HIS A 80 13.34 -0.36 10.06
CA HIS A 80 12.72 0.71 10.85
C HIS A 80 11.88 0.18 12.01
N ASP A 81 11.92 -1.11 12.29
CA ASP A 81 11.11 -1.76 13.35
C ASP A 81 9.61 -1.51 13.19
N ILE A 82 9.15 -1.51 11.94
CA ILE A 82 7.74 -1.33 11.61
C ILE A 82 7.10 -2.72 11.48
N THR A 83 5.95 -2.92 12.14
CA THR A 83 5.17 -4.14 11.97
C THR A 83 4.57 -4.16 10.57
N CYS A 84 4.89 -5.20 9.80
CA CYS A 84 4.47 -5.32 8.41
C CYS A 84 3.42 -6.42 8.29
N ILE A 85 2.25 -6.09 7.71
CA ILE A 85 1.11 -7.01 7.62
C ILE A 85 0.75 -7.22 6.16
N GLU A 86 0.65 -8.50 5.76
CA GLU A 86 0.22 -8.88 4.41
C GLU A 86 -1.28 -9.16 4.40
N ARG A 87 -1.99 -8.61 3.41
CA ARG A 87 -3.42 -8.85 3.25
C ARG A 87 -3.75 -9.26 1.83
N SER A 88 -4.70 -10.17 1.69
CA SER A 88 -5.20 -10.59 0.38
C SER A 88 -6.32 -9.68 -0.10
N SER A 89 -6.61 -9.75 -1.40
CA SER A 89 -7.80 -9.08 -1.96
C SER A 89 -9.07 -9.56 -1.28
N SER A 90 -9.16 -10.85 -0.94
CA SER A 90 -10.31 -11.42 -0.25
C SER A 90 -10.54 -10.76 1.10
N TRP A 91 -9.47 -10.48 1.84
CA TRP A 91 -9.59 -9.82 3.13
C TRP A 91 -10.13 -8.40 2.98
N ILE A 92 -9.64 -7.66 1.96
CA ILE A 92 -10.09 -6.29 1.71
C ILE A 92 -11.58 -6.26 1.31
N ASN A 93 -11.99 -7.19 0.44
CA ASN A 93 -13.33 -7.22 -0.13
C ASN A 93 -14.29 -8.16 0.62
N SER A 94 -13.91 -8.67 1.78
CA SER A 94 -14.64 -9.71 2.48
C SER A 94 -16.07 -9.32 2.84
N LYS A 95 -16.95 -10.33 2.91
CA LYS A 95 -18.33 -10.23 3.39
C LYS A 95 -19.10 -9.03 2.80
N ASN A 96 -19.40 -9.10 1.52
CA ASN A 96 -20.19 -8.07 0.82
C ASN A 96 -19.54 -6.68 0.85
N GLY A 97 -18.24 -6.62 1.00
CA GLY A 97 -17.51 -5.35 0.97
C GLY A 97 -17.75 -4.43 2.16
N TYR A 98 -18.06 -5.00 3.33
CA TYR A 98 -18.38 -4.18 4.50
C TYR A 98 -17.23 -3.23 4.90
N LYS A 99 -15.98 -3.63 4.70
CA LYS A 99 -14.83 -2.76 5.01
C LYS A 99 -14.80 -1.54 4.10
N ILE A 100 -15.05 -1.75 2.81
CA ILE A 100 -15.11 -0.68 1.82
C ILE A 100 -16.25 0.28 2.17
N GLU A 101 -17.43 -0.26 2.49
CA GLU A 101 -18.58 0.57 2.86
C GLU A 101 -18.32 1.35 4.14
N GLU A 102 -17.65 0.76 5.11
CA GLU A 102 -17.32 1.43 6.38
C GLU A 102 -16.40 2.63 6.15
N VAL A 103 -15.30 2.48 5.36
CA VAL A 103 -14.40 3.60 5.10
C VAL A 103 -15.06 4.69 4.26
N LYS A 104 -15.97 4.33 3.35
CA LYS A 104 -16.76 5.32 2.61
C LYS A 104 -17.66 6.12 3.54
N ARG A 105 -18.24 5.46 4.54
CA ARG A 105 -19.08 6.10 5.54
C ARG A 105 -18.28 7.04 6.44
N VAL A 106 -17.14 6.57 6.93
CA VAL A 106 -16.29 7.34 7.86
C VAL A 106 -15.69 8.57 7.17
N PHE A 107 -15.24 8.39 5.92
CA PHE A 107 -14.59 9.46 5.16
C PHE A 107 -15.48 9.94 4.01
N GLN A 108 -16.76 10.17 4.28
CA GLN A 108 -17.76 10.46 3.27
C GLN A 108 -17.52 11.76 2.48
N THR A 109 -16.70 12.66 3.01
CA THR A 109 -16.34 13.89 2.30
C THR A 109 -15.23 13.67 1.27
N GLN A 110 -14.61 12.51 1.27
CA GLN A 110 -13.53 12.17 0.35
C GLN A 110 -14.08 11.33 -0.81
N LYS A 111 -13.52 11.56 -1.99
CA LYS A 111 -13.80 10.72 -3.15
C LYS A 111 -12.59 9.84 -3.42
N PHE A 112 -12.82 8.52 -3.42
CA PHE A 112 -11.77 7.55 -3.64
C PHE A 112 -11.98 6.84 -4.98
N ASN A 113 -10.90 6.65 -5.74
CA ASN A 113 -10.96 5.73 -6.85
C ASN A 113 -10.82 4.30 -6.31
N GLU A 114 -10.98 3.30 -7.17
CA GLU A 114 -10.99 1.90 -6.78
C GLU A 114 -9.70 1.46 -6.08
N LYS A 115 -8.55 1.95 -6.55
CA LYS A 115 -7.26 1.61 -5.95
C LYS A 115 -7.00 2.35 -4.65
N SER A 116 -7.36 3.63 -4.61
CA SER A 116 -7.22 4.44 -3.40
C SER A 116 -8.05 3.87 -2.25
N ILE A 117 -9.29 3.43 -2.51
CA ILE A 117 -10.15 2.91 -1.45
C ILE A 117 -9.55 1.67 -0.81
N GLN A 118 -8.84 0.84 -1.57
CA GLN A 118 -8.17 -0.34 -1.01
C GLN A 118 -7.08 0.06 -0.02
N SER A 119 -6.29 1.11 -0.33
CA SER A 119 -5.27 1.61 0.60
C SER A 119 -5.89 2.16 1.88
N VAL A 120 -7.04 2.80 1.78
CA VAL A 120 -7.76 3.32 2.95
C VAL A 120 -8.26 2.17 3.82
N VAL A 121 -8.79 1.10 3.23
CA VAL A 121 -9.22 -0.09 3.98
C VAL A 121 -8.05 -0.68 4.76
N LEU A 122 -6.90 -0.84 4.12
CA LEU A 122 -5.70 -1.37 4.78
C LEU A 122 -5.31 -0.51 5.97
N ALA A 123 -5.21 0.79 5.78
CA ALA A 123 -4.77 1.70 6.83
C ALA A 123 -5.79 1.82 7.98
N TYR A 124 -7.07 1.79 7.66
CA TYR A 124 -8.13 2.00 8.66
C TYR A 124 -8.33 0.77 9.56
N PHE A 125 -8.29 -0.44 8.98
CA PHE A 125 -8.56 -1.67 9.72
C PHE A 125 -7.30 -2.31 10.33
N ASP A 126 -6.13 -1.95 9.87
CA ASP A 126 -4.87 -2.39 10.43
C ASP A 126 -4.16 -1.24 11.17
#